data_9b50984b6a6538fd74a2d0f29c6ff39e
#
_entry.id   9b50984b6a6538fd74a2d0f29c6ff39e
#
_cell.length_a   1.000
_cell.length_b   1.000
_cell.length_c   1.000
_cell.angle_alpha   90.00
_cell.angle_beta   90.00
_cell.angle_gamma   90.00
#
_symmetry.space_group_name_H-M   'P 1'
#
loop_
_entity.id
_entity.type
_entity.pdbx_description
1 polymer ?
#
loop_
_entity_poly.entity_id
_entity_poly.type
_entity_poly.pdbx_seq_one_letter_code
_entity_poly.pdbx_strand_id
1 'polypeptide(L)'
;MKRYLPHLALLGLAGLVVIILAILFHPVPETEPEAPLPEPVILFGIVSDSFVIRTGNVESGGNLSALLRQTGLTGAAVEKLISNSRPVFSPRSIRAGNPWYLFSKDSVPVYWVYEKDKVNYVVYSLQDSLYAWVGTKPVDTLWTSAGGEIKGSLWNSLVASGNNPELALALSEIYAWTVDFYGIQAGDAYRVYYQRLQVDSTDIGLGEIPVAWFSHAGKDIYAFRFMQDSAVGYFDEKGQSLRRSFLKAPLKFSRISSKFSHSRLHPV
;
A
#
# COMPACT_ATOMS: atom_id res chain seq x y z
N MET A 1 -61.56 -70.38 24.14
CA MET A 1 -60.38 -69.77 23.50
C MET A 1 -60.72 -68.60 22.57
N LYS A 2 -61.66 -67.66 22.85
CA LYS A 2 -62.06 -66.49 22.00
C LYS A 2 -61.93 -65.11 22.68
N ARG A 3 -61.28 -65.02 23.84
CA ARG A 3 -61.21 -63.72 24.60
C ARG A 3 -59.91 -62.95 24.53
N TYR A 4 -58.87 -63.45 23.89
CA TYR A 4 -57.53 -62.80 23.85
C TYR A 4 -57.16 -62.20 22.49
N LEU A 5 -57.98 -62.42 21.44
CA LEU A 5 -57.73 -61.88 20.10
C LEU A 5 -57.72 -60.35 19.99
N PRO A 6 -58.61 -59.59 20.69
CA PRO A 6 -58.62 -58.15 20.57
C PRO A 6 -57.39 -57.46 21.23
N HIS A 7 -56.84 -58.07 22.25
CA HIS A 7 -55.66 -57.50 22.94
C HIS A 7 -54.35 -57.66 22.15
N LEU A 8 -54.25 -58.75 21.40
CA LEU A 8 -53.07 -58.94 20.51
C LEU A 8 -53.09 -57.98 19.33
N ALA A 9 -54.26 -57.71 18.78
CA ALA A 9 -54.42 -56.74 17.68
C ALA A 9 -54.13 -55.29 18.14
N LEU A 10 -54.49 -54.93 19.38
CA LEU A 10 -54.24 -53.62 19.96
C LEU A 10 -52.75 -53.44 20.27
N LEU A 11 -52.03 -54.47 20.74
CA LEU A 11 -50.60 -54.46 20.95
C LEU A 11 -49.82 -54.36 19.64
N GLY A 12 -50.26 -55.00 18.57
CA GLY A 12 -49.65 -54.91 17.27
C GLY A 12 -49.79 -53.49 16.66
N LEU A 13 -50.97 -52.87 16.83
CA LEU A 13 -51.24 -51.51 16.37
C LEU A 13 -50.40 -50.48 17.13
N ALA A 14 -50.27 -50.65 18.44
CA ALA A 14 -49.43 -49.76 19.29
C ALA A 14 -47.95 -49.88 18.93
N GLY A 15 -47.45 -51.09 18.66
CA GLY A 15 -46.08 -51.32 18.20
C GLY A 15 -45.80 -50.67 16.83
N LEU A 16 -46.75 -50.74 15.90
CA LEU A 16 -46.63 -50.12 14.59
C LEU A 16 -46.60 -48.58 14.67
N VAL A 17 -47.41 -47.99 15.55
CA VAL A 17 -47.41 -46.52 15.78
C VAL A 17 -46.09 -46.06 16.39
N VAL A 18 -45.53 -46.83 17.32
CA VAL A 18 -44.22 -46.49 17.90
C VAL A 18 -43.10 -46.55 16.87
N ILE A 19 -43.12 -47.55 15.98
CA ILE A 19 -42.14 -47.68 14.91
C ILE A 19 -42.29 -46.55 13.90
N ILE A 20 -43.52 -46.18 13.53
CA ILE A 20 -43.74 -45.04 12.62
C ILE A 20 -43.29 -43.73 13.27
N LEU A 21 -43.57 -43.49 14.53
CA LEU A 21 -43.09 -42.33 15.27
C LEU A 21 -41.56 -42.34 15.38
N ALA A 22 -40.92 -43.46 15.62
CA ALA A 22 -39.47 -43.59 15.65
C ALA A 22 -38.81 -43.25 14.30
N ILE A 23 -39.46 -43.63 13.18
CA ILE A 23 -39.00 -43.30 11.82
C ILE A 23 -39.24 -41.80 11.51
N LEU A 24 -40.39 -41.25 11.92
CA LEU A 24 -40.74 -39.85 11.66
C LEU A 24 -39.95 -38.87 12.51
N PHE A 25 -39.54 -39.29 13.73
CA PHE A 25 -38.75 -38.49 14.65
C PHE A 25 -37.28 -38.92 14.73
N HIS A 26 -36.84 -39.74 13.75
CA HIS A 26 -35.38 -39.97 13.66
C HIS A 26 -34.71 -38.65 13.32
N PRO A 27 -33.81 -38.12 14.16
CA PRO A 27 -33.07 -36.92 13.80
C PRO A 27 -32.29 -37.26 12.51
N VAL A 28 -32.62 -36.53 11.45
CA VAL A 28 -31.77 -36.57 10.25
C VAL A 28 -30.38 -36.15 10.72
N PRO A 29 -29.33 -36.96 10.51
CA PRO A 29 -28.00 -36.53 10.90
C PRO A 29 -27.74 -35.19 10.24
N GLU A 30 -27.58 -34.13 11.06
CA GLU A 30 -27.11 -32.84 10.60
C GLU A 30 -25.77 -33.12 9.87
N THR A 31 -25.79 -32.98 8.56
CA THR A 31 -24.56 -32.99 7.77
C THR A 31 -23.75 -31.82 8.30
N GLU A 32 -22.69 -32.13 9.03
CA GLU A 32 -21.75 -31.12 9.53
C GLU A 32 -21.37 -30.24 8.32
N PRO A 33 -21.54 -28.92 8.38
CA PRO A 33 -21.25 -28.08 7.23
C PRO A 33 -19.81 -28.35 6.81
N GLU A 34 -19.65 -28.78 5.56
CA GLU A 34 -18.33 -29.04 4.97
C GLU A 34 -17.46 -27.84 5.20
N ALA A 35 -16.33 -28.02 5.91
CA ALA A 35 -15.45 -26.90 6.23
C ALA A 35 -15.10 -26.15 4.93
N PRO A 36 -15.21 -24.81 4.92
CA PRO A 36 -14.93 -24.06 3.71
C PRO A 36 -13.53 -24.41 3.21
N LEU A 37 -13.42 -24.71 1.92
CA LEU A 37 -12.12 -24.98 1.29
C LEU A 37 -11.22 -23.77 1.55
N PRO A 38 -9.95 -23.98 1.90
CA PRO A 38 -9.01 -22.90 2.13
C PRO A 38 -8.95 -22.01 0.87
N GLU A 39 -9.03 -20.71 1.06
CA GLU A 39 -8.88 -19.76 -0.03
C GLU A 39 -7.48 -19.89 -0.66
N PRO A 40 -7.38 -19.87 -2.00
CA PRO A 40 -6.10 -20.01 -2.67
C PRO A 40 -5.18 -18.83 -2.32
N VAL A 41 -3.93 -19.12 -2.03
CA VAL A 41 -2.92 -18.10 -1.76
C VAL A 41 -2.45 -17.49 -3.09
N ILE A 42 -2.69 -16.18 -3.26
CA ILE A 42 -2.29 -15.44 -4.46
C ILE A 42 -1.05 -14.60 -4.14
N LEU A 43 0.05 -14.88 -4.84
CA LEU A 43 1.28 -14.10 -4.79
C LEU A 43 1.60 -13.53 -6.19
N PHE A 44 1.78 -12.23 -6.30
CA PHE A 44 2.07 -11.55 -7.57
C PHE A 44 1.04 -11.84 -8.69
N GLY A 45 -0.24 -12.03 -8.29
CA GLY A 45 -1.31 -12.38 -9.21
C GLY A 45 -1.27 -13.84 -9.70
N ILE A 46 -0.45 -14.69 -9.10
CA ILE A 46 -0.31 -16.12 -9.40
C ILE A 46 -0.89 -16.92 -8.22
N VAL A 47 -1.76 -17.88 -8.51
CA VAL A 47 -2.21 -18.87 -7.50
C VAL A 47 -1.02 -19.73 -7.15
N SER A 48 -0.49 -19.55 -5.92
CA SER A 48 0.84 -20.06 -5.55
C SER A 48 0.85 -21.47 -4.92
N ASP A 49 -0.31 -22.00 -4.53
CA ASP A 49 -0.44 -23.25 -3.76
C ASP A 49 0.23 -24.47 -4.40
N SER A 50 0.34 -24.48 -5.73
CA SER A 50 0.96 -25.58 -6.48
C SER A 50 2.42 -25.36 -6.84
N PHE A 51 3.04 -24.27 -6.36
CA PHE A 51 4.41 -23.89 -6.70
C PHE A 51 5.36 -24.03 -5.52
N VAL A 52 6.56 -24.47 -5.80
CA VAL A 52 7.72 -24.29 -4.91
C VAL A 52 8.34 -22.94 -5.26
N ILE A 53 8.45 -22.05 -4.27
CA ILE A 53 8.95 -20.70 -4.46
C ILE A 53 10.34 -20.57 -3.86
N ARG A 54 11.32 -20.18 -4.68
CA ARG A 54 12.66 -19.81 -4.24
C ARG A 54 12.83 -18.30 -4.37
N THR A 55 13.42 -17.67 -3.37
CA THR A 55 13.61 -16.21 -3.31
C THR A 55 15.09 -15.87 -3.23
N GLY A 56 15.40 -14.64 -3.62
CA GLY A 56 16.73 -14.06 -3.47
C GLY A 56 16.70 -12.56 -3.76
N ASN A 57 17.84 -11.92 -3.63
CA ASN A 57 18.00 -10.51 -3.96
C ASN A 57 18.97 -10.37 -5.15
N VAL A 58 18.78 -9.29 -5.92
CA VAL A 58 19.71 -8.92 -6.98
C VAL A 58 21.04 -8.50 -6.35
N GLU A 59 22.11 -9.17 -6.72
CA GLU A 59 23.46 -8.84 -6.24
C GLU A 59 23.97 -7.54 -6.86
N SER A 60 24.99 -6.94 -6.24
CA SER A 60 25.68 -5.79 -6.81
C SER A 60 26.29 -6.12 -8.16
N GLY A 61 26.02 -5.30 -9.19
CA GLY A 61 26.41 -5.58 -10.57
C GLY A 61 25.57 -6.64 -11.29
N GLY A 62 24.55 -7.20 -10.62
CA GLY A 62 23.63 -8.16 -11.22
C GLY A 62 22.85 -7.57 -12.39
N ASN A 63 22.58 -8.37 -13.40
CA ASN A 63 21.79 -7.98 -14.56
C ASN A 63 20.73 -9.03 -14.89
N LEU A 64 19.67 -8.59 -15.57
CA LEU A 64 18.52 -9.42 -15.90
C LEU A 64 18.90 -10.70 -16.65
N SER A 65 19.82 -10.62 -17.62
CA SER A 65 20.24 -11.78 -18.41
C SER A 65 20.90 -12.86 -17.54
N ALA A 66 21.76 -12.46 -16.61
CA ALA A 66 22.43 -13.38 -15.69
C ALA A 66 21.43 -14.05 -14.75
N LEU A 67 20.46 -13.28 -14.21
CA LEU A 67 19.41 -13.79 -13.31
C LEU A 67 18.50 -14.80 -14.05
N LEU A 68 18.08 -14.49 -15.28
CA LEU A 68 17.24 -15.39 -16.05
C LEU A 68 17.98 -16.66 -16.48
N ARG A 69 19.29 -16.61 -16.73
CA ARG A 69 20.10 -17.83 -17.02
C ARG A 69 20.13 -18.78 -15.83
N GLN A 70 20.10 -18.30 -14.61
CA GLN A 70 20.05 -19.13 -13.39
C GLN A 70 18.76 -19.95 -13.27
N THR A 71 17.72 -19.62 -14.05
CA THR A 71 16.48 -20.38 -14.09
C THR A 71 16.57 -21.63 -14.99
N GLY A 72 17.70 -21.85 -15.67
CA GLY A 72 17.89 -22.96 -16.60
C GLY A 72 17.52 -22.66 -18.04
N LEU A 73 17.10 -21.44 -18.38
CA LEU A 73 16.83 -21.04 -19.75
C LEU A 73 18.12 -20.98 -20.58
N THR A 74 18.03 -21.41 -21.84
CA THR A 74 19.12 -21.27 -22.82
C THR A 74 19.40 -19.79 -23.11
N GLY A 75 20.61 -19.47 -23.56
CA GLY A 75 20.96 -18.09 -23.95
C GLY A 75 20.00 -17.49 -24.96
N ALA A 76 19.61 -18.26 -25.98
CA ALA A 76 18.65 -17.82 -27.00
C ALA A 76 17.26 -17.54 -26.44
N ALA A 77 16.79 -18.39 -25.50
CA ALA A 77 15.51 -18.18 -24.80
C ALA A 77 15.53 -16.91 -23.93
N VAL A 78 16.62 -16.67 -23.21
CA VAL A 78 16.82 -15.45 -22.43
C VAL A 78 16.80 -14.19 -23.31
N GLU A 79 17.52 -14.20 -24.45
CA GLU A 79 17.51 -13.08 -25.35
C GLU A 79 16.13 -12.81 -25.95
N LYS A 80 15.40 -13.86 -26.34
CA LYS A 80 14.02 -13.76 -26.81
C LYS A 80 13.09 -13.20 -25.75
N LEU A 81 13.16 -13.71 -24.51
CA LEU A 81 12.36 -13.24 -23.39
C LEU A 81 12.63 -11.75 -23.11
N ILE A 82 13.89 -11.36 -23.05
CA ILE A 82 14.27 -9.95 -22.83
C ILE A 82 13.77 -9.06 -23.97
N SER A 83 13.92 -9.51 -25.21
CA SER A 83 13.44 -8.75 -26.38
C SER A 83 11.93 -8.54 -26.32
N ASN A 84 11.16 -9.59 -26.05
CA ASN A 84 9.70 -9.54 -25.93
C ASN A 84 9.24 -8.67 -24.76
N SER A 85 10.05 -8.60 -23.70
CA SER A 85 9.71 -7.89 -22.46
C SER A 85 10.10 -6.40 -22.46
N ARG A 86 10.89 -5.94 -23.45
CA ARG A 86 11.33 -4.53 -23.51
C ARG A 86 10.22 -3.47 -23.45
N PRO A 87 9.05 -3.66 -24.07
CA PRO A 87 7.95 -2.70 -23.96
C PRO A 87 7.38 -2.60 -22.56
N VAL A 88 7.53 -3.66 -21.75
CA VAL A 88 6.98 -3.79 -20.41
C VAL A 88 7.97 -3.31 -19.35
N PHE A 89 9.24 -3.74 -19.49
CA PHE A 89 10.29 -3.45 -18.52
C PHE A 89 11.67 -3.39 -19.15
N SER A 90 12.38 -2.30 -18.90
CA SER A 90 13.76 -2.15 -19.39
C SER A 90 14.74 -3.00 -18.58
N PRO A 91 15.56 -3.86 -19.20
CA PRO A 91 16.57 -4.63 -18.49
C PRO A 91 17.55 -3.79 -17.65
N ARG A 92 17.75 -2.52 -18.04
CA ARG A 92 18.61 -1.57 -17.31
C ARG A 92 17.99 -1.06 -16.02
N SER A 93 16.70 -1.32 -15.78
CA SER A 93 15.97 -0.89 -14.58
C SER A 93 16.08 -1.88 -13.41
N ILE A 94 16.82 -2.98 -13.58
CA ILE A 94 17.17 -3.89 -12.48
C ILE A 94 18.05 -3.14 -11.48
N ARG A 95 17.74 -3.28 -10.19
CA ARG A 95 18.47 -2.64 -9.09
C ARG A 95 19.00 -3.69 -8.12
N ALA A 96 20.24 -3.54 -7.70
CA ALA A 96 20.82 -4.33 -6.62
C ALA A 96 20.02 -4.17 -5.33
N GLY A 97 19.88 -5.25 -4.58
CA GLY A 97 19.12 -5.32 -3.34
C GLY A 97 17.63 -5.64 -3.53
N ASN A 98 17.06 -5.43 -4.71
CA ASN A 98 15.65 -5.75 -4.95
C ASN A 98 15.41 -7.25 -4.96
N PRO A 99 14.29 -7.73 -4.37
CA PRO A 99 13.98 -9.15 -4.29
C PRO A 99 13.49 -9.72 -5.63
N TRP A 100 13.73 -11.01 -5.80
CA TRP A 100 13.18 -11.81 -6.88
C TRP A 100 12.66 -13.15 -6.35
N TYR A 101 11.73 -13.75 -7.10
CA TYR A 101 11.07 -15.00 -6.77
C TYR A 101 11.03 -15.92 -7.98
N LEU A 102 11.38 -17.19 -7.80
CA LEU A 102 11.28 -18.21 -8.82
C LEU A 102 10.20 -19.22 -8.43
N PHE A 103 9.15 -19.29 -9.22
CA PHE A 103 8.04 -20.22 -9.07
C PHE A 103 8.34 -21.45 -9.93
N SER A 104 8.43 -22.61 -9.28
CA SER A 104 8.67 -23.88 -9.94
C SER A 104 7.54 -24.87 -9.65
N LYS A 105 7.09 -25.59 -10.67
CA LYS A 105 6.14 -26.68 -10.56
C LYS A 105 6.84 -27.96 -11.01
N ASP A 106 6.75 -29.04 -10.23
CA ASP A 106 7.43 -30.31 -10.50
C ASP A 106 8.92 -30.13 -10.85
N SER A 107 9.61 -29.26 -10.12
CA SER A 107 11.00 -28.86 -10.33
C SER A 107 11.28 -28.08 -11.62
N VAL A 108 10.26 -27.77 -12.41
CA VAL A 108 10.40 -26.98 -13.65
C VAL A 108 10.10 -25.50 -13.36
N PRO A 109 11.01 -24.56 -13.64
CA PRO A 109 10.77 -23.13 -13.55
C PRO A 109 9.62 -22.67 -14.46
N VAL A 110 8.63 -21.97 -13.89
CA VAL A 110 7.46 -21.49 -14.64
C VAL A 110 7.41 -19.98 -14.71
N TYR A 111 7.61 -19.31 -13.56
CA TYR A 111 7.63 -17.86 -13.51
C TYR A 111 8.84 -17.35 -12.75
N TRP A 112 9.39 -16.24 -13.21
CA TRP A 112 10.37 -15.47 -12.45
C TRP A 112 9.82 -14.07 -12.23
N VAL A 113 9.75 -13.64 -10.96
CA VAL A 113 9.16 -12.36 -10.54
C VAL A 113 10.25 -11.45 -9.99
N TYR A 114 10.25 -10.21 -10.41
CA TYR A 114 11.14 -9.17 -9.92
C TYR A 114 10.32 -8.05 -9.26
N GLU A 115 10.54 -7.78 -7.98
CA GLU A 115 9.97 -6.61 -7.31
C GLU A 115 10.78 -5.37 -7.67
N LYS A 116 10.16 -4.48 -8.44
CA LYS A 116 10.77 -3.22 -8.84
C LYS A 116 10.82 -2.22 -7.68
N ASP A 117 9.78 -2.21 -6.86
CA ASP A 117 9.64 -1.43 -5.64
C ASP A 117 8.62 -2.13 -4.71
N LYS A 118 8.21 -1.49 -3.62
CA LYS A 118 7.29 -2.07 -2.65
C LYS A 118 5.90 -2.41 -3.20
N VAL A 119 5.48 -1.73 -4.28
CA VAL A 119 4.16 -1.87 -4.91
C VAL A 119 4.26 -2.62 -6.22
N ASN A 120 5.22 -2.28 -7.08
CA ASN A 120 5.28 -2.72 -8.46
C ASN A 120 6.21 -3.92 -8.64
N TYR A 121 5.78 -4.89 -9.43
CA TYR A 121 6.57 -6.06 -9.79
C TYR A 121 6.44 -6.39 -11.27
N VAL A 122 7.35 -7.19 -11.77
CA VAL A 122 7.36 -7.70 -13.13
C VAL A 122 7.41 -9.21 -13.09
N VAL A 123 6.49 -9.87 -13.77
CA VAL A 123 6.45 -11.33 -13.90
C VAL A 123 6.95 -11.70 -15.28
N TYR A 124 7.88 -12.64 -15.37
CA TYR A 124 8.40 -13.24 -16.57
C TYR A 124 7.90 -14.68 -16.68
N SER A 125 7.18 -15.01 -17.75
CA SER A 125 6.81 -16.38 -18.09
C SER A 125 8.00 -17.08 -18.74
N LEU A 126 8.41 -18.21 -18.16
CA LEU A 126 9.59 -19.00 -18.59
C LEU A 126 9.21 -20.18 -19.46
N GLN A 127 7.92 -20.41 -19.68
CA GLN A 127 7.36 -21.53 -20.47
C GLN A 127 7.18 -21.12 -21.94
N ASP A 128 6.43 -21.90 -22.69
CA ASP A 128 6.23 -21.84 -24.14
C ASP A 128 6.08 -20.44 -24.75
N SER A 129 5.41 -19.55 -24.04
CA SER A 129 5.27 -18.14 -24.43
C SER A 129 6.19 -17.28 -23.56
N LEU A 130 7.37 -16.97 -24.07
CA LEU A 130 8.35 -16.12 -23.39
C LEU A 130 7.92 -14.65 -23.45
N TYR A 131 7.26 -14.17 -22.40
CA TYR A 131 6.76 -12.79 -22.28
C TYR A 131 6.83 -12.31 -20.81
N ALA A 132 6.56 -11.01 -20.60
CA ALA A 132 6.46 -10.45 -19.26
C ALA A 132 5.24 -9.51 -19.16
N TRP A 133 4.80 -9.31 -17.93
CA TRP A 133 3.80 -8.30 -17.59
C TRP A 133 4.14 -7.62 -16.27
N VAL A 134 3.61 -6.40 -16.10
CA VAL A 134 3.71 -5.64 -14.83
C VAL A 134 2.47 -5.93 -13.99
N GLY A 135 2.68 -6.10 -12.70
CA GLY A 135 1.60 -6.15 -11.71
C GLY A 135 1.86 -5.18 -10.56
N THR A 136 0.82 -4.98 -9.77
CA THR A 136 0.88 -4.15 -8.56
C THR A 136 0.33 -4.95 -7.39
N LYS A 137 0.99 -4.86 -6.24
CA LYS A 137 0.45 -5.38 -4.98
C LYS A 137 -0.69 -4.48 -4.51
N PRO A 138 -1.69 -5.03 -3.84
CA PRO A 138 -2.72 -4.21 -3.21
C PRO A 138 -2.10 -3.26 -2.20
N VAL A 139 -2.56 -2.00 -2.23
CA VAL A 139 -2.13 -0.98 -1.26
C VAL A 139 -3.29 -0.75 -0.31
N ASP A 140 -3.08 -1.11 0.95
CA ASP A 140 -4.03 -0.83 2.01
C ASP A 140 -3.89 0.62 2.47
N THR A 141 -5.02 1.25 2.71
CA THR A 141 -5.08 2.64 3.18
C THR A 141 -5.71 2.68 4.56
N LEU A 142 -4.93 3.11 5.54
CA LEU A 142 -5.37 3.23 6.92
C LEU A 142 -5.47 4.69 7.32
N TRP A 143 -6.65 5.12 7.76
CA TRP A 143 -6.83 6.43 8.36
C TRP A 143 -6.27 6.43 9.78
N THR A 144 -5.41 7.38 10.07
CA THR A 144 -4.76 7.52 11.38
C THR A 144 -4.51 8.98 11.72
N SER A 145 -4.14 9.24 12.96
CA SER A 145 -3.76 10.56 13.42
C SER A 145 -2.41 10.54 14.11
N ALA A 146 -1.68 11.64 13.97
CA ALA A 146 -0.47 11.91 14.74
C ALA A 146 -0.56 13.30 15.35
N GLY A 147 0.10 13.50 16.48
CA GLY A 147 0.17 14.79 17.13
C GLY A 147 1.14 14.78 18.28
N GLY A 148 1.60 15.95 18.65
CA GLY A 148 2.53 16.12 19.75
C GLY A 148 3.06 17.54 19.87
N GLU A 149 3.70 17.79 21.00
CA GLU A 149 4.47 19.00 21.26
C GLU A 149 5.87 18.87 20.69
N ILE A 150 6.37 19.93 20.09
CA ILE A 150 7.71 20.00 19.51
C ILE A 150 8.70 20.39 20.61
N LYS A 151 9.72 19.55 20.83
CA LYS A 151 10.76 19.78 21.82
C LYS A 151 12.07 20.32 21.24
N GLY A 152 12.18 20.36 19.93
CA GLY A 152 13.36 20.84 19.22
C GLY A 152 13.06 20.99 17.74
N SER A 153 13.03 19.90 16.98
CA SER A 153 12.57 19.93 15.58
C SER A 153 11.31 19.09 15.39
N LEU A 154 10.52 19.44 14.40
CA LEU A 154 9.32 18.67 14.02
C LEU A 154 9.70 17.22 13.68
N TRP A 155 10.77 17.02 12.90
CA TRP A 155 11.27 15.69 12.55
C TRP A 155 11.58 14.83 13.78
N ASN A 156 12.39 15.36 14.70
CA ASN A 156 12.78 14.61 15.89
C ASN A 156 11.59 14.31 16.80
N SER A 157 10.62 15.21 16.88
CA SER A 157 9.41 15.01 17.69
C SER A 157 8.51 13.92 17.08
N LEU A 158 8.39 13.84 15.75
CA LEU A 158 7.70 12.76 15.06
C LEU A 158 8.38 11.41 15.30
N VAL A 159 9.69 11.33 15.12
CA VAL A 159 10.46 10.10 15.34
C VAL A 159 10.36 9.64 16.79
N ALA A 160 10.51 10.55 17.75
CA ALA A 160 10.39 10.23 19.18
C ALA A 160 9.01 9.72 19.58
N SER A 161 7.96 10.13 18.86
CA SER A 161 6.57 9.68 19.07
C SER A 161 6.22 8.41 18.29
N GLY A 162 7.18 7.80 17.57
CA GLY A 162 6.93 6.62 16.72
C GLY A 162 6.10 6.91 15.47
N ASN A 163 5.92 8.18 15.10
CA ASN A 163 5.19 8.60 13.92
C ASN A 163 6.10 8.60 12.68
N ASN A 164 5.48 8.50 11.49
CA ASN A 164 6.23 8.56 10.23
C ASN A 164 6.88 9.94 10.06
N PRO A 165 8.23 10.02 9.97
CA PRO A 165 8.94 11.29 9.82
C PRO A 165 8.65 12.02 8.50
N GLU A 166 8.14 11.34 7.47
CA GLU A 166 7.69 11.97 6.22
C GLU A 166 6.57 13.00 6.46
N LEU A 167 5.83 12.88 7.57
CA LEU A 167 4.87 13.91 7.99
C LEU A 167 5.52 15.27 8.19
N ALA A 168 6.79 15.34 8.58
CA ALA A 168 7.49 16.62 8.71
C ALA A 168 7.60 17.34 7.37
N LEU A 169 7.90 16.61 6.29
CA LEU A 169 7.95 17.16 4.93
C LEU A 169 6.56 17.59 4.48
N ALA A 170 5.57 16.71 4.64
CA ALA A 170 4.19 17.01 4.25
C ALA A 170 3.63 18.24 4.99
N LEU A 171 3.82 18.34 6.30
CA LEU A 171 3.42 19.50 7.09
C LEU A 171 4.18 20.76 6.69
N SER A 172 5.49 20.66 6.39
CA SER A 172 6.27 21.79 5.91
C SER A 172 5.78 22.33 4.55
N GLU A 173 5.31 21.44 3.66
CA GLU A 173 4.69 21.84 2.39
C GLU A 173 3.31 22.49 2.58
N ILE A 174 2.47 21.94 3.47
CA ILE A 174 1.15 22.47 3.78
C ILE A 174 1.26 23.89 4.34
N TYR A 175 2.18 24.12 5.27
CA TYR A 175 2.33 25.37 6.01
C TYR A 175 3.45 26.27 5.51
N ALA A 176 4.08 25.95 4.37
CA ALA A 176 5.24 26.67 3.82
C ALA A 176 5.12 28.20 3.79
N TRP A 177 3.89 28.72 3.68
CA TRP A 177 3.60 30.15 3.56
C TRP A 177 3.06 30.79 4.84
N THR A 178 2.84 29.99 5.90
CA THR A 178 2.19 30.44 7.12
C THR A 178 3.00 30.18 8.37
N VAL A 179 3.91 29.21 8.35
CA VAL A 179 4.79 28.82 9.46
C VAL A 179 6.25 29.00 9.04
N ASP A 180 7.02 29.69 9.86
CA ASP A 180 8.49 29.69 9.73
C ASP A 180 9.08 28.46 10.39
N PHE A 181 9.38 27.44 9.59
CA PHE A 181 9.93 26.17 10.08
C PHE A 181 11.37 26.32 10.63
N TYR A 182 12.09 27.40 10.33
CA TYR A 182 13.36 27.70 10.96
C TYR A 182 13.18 28.35 12.35
N GLY A 183 12.03 28.96 12.59
CA GLY A 183 11.66 29.57 13.86
C GLY A 183 10.89 28.67 14.82
N ILE A 184 10.75 27.38 14.52
CA ILE A 184 10.06 26.42 15.39
C ILE A 184 10.75 26.35 16.75
N GLN A 185 9.93 26.41 17.82
CA GLN A 185 10.40 26.45 19.21
C GLN A 185 9.80 25.29 20.02
N ALA A 186 10.41 25.01 21.15
CA ALA A 186 9.83 24.13 22.15
C ALA A 186 8.49 24.72 22.63
N GLY A 187 7.45 23.89 22.69
CA GLY A 187 6.08 24.30 23.01
C GLY A 187 5.19 24.51 21.77
N ASP A 188 5.76 24.63 20.57
CA ASP A 188 4.96 24.50 19.35
C ASP A 188 4.38 23.10 19.27
N ALA A 189 3.24 22.93 18.59
CA ALA A 189 2.56 21.66 18.53
C ALA A 189 1.92 21.40 17.17
N TYR A 190 1.68 20.14 16.88
CA TYR A 190 1.02 19.73 15.65
C TYR A 190 -0.02 18.65 15.93
N ARG A 191 -1.04 18.58 15.09
CA ARG A 191 -1.96 17.45 14.95
C ARG A 191 -2.28 17.27 13.48
N VAL A 192 -2.34 16.01 13.03
CA VAL A 192 -2.63 15.69 11.64
C VAL A 192 -3.47 14.43 11.57
N TYR A 193 -4.49 14.44 10.73
CA TYR A 193 -5.24 13.27 10.32
C TYR A 193 -4.88 12.95 8.89
N TYR A 194 -4.50 11.70 8.62
CA TYR A 194 -3.89 11.34 7.35
C TYR A 194 -4.08 9.87 7.01
N GLN A 195 -3.87 9.53 5.75
CA GLN A 195 -3.79 8.16 5.27
C GLN A 195 -2.36 7.64 5.39
N ARG A 196 -2.21 6.48 6.03
CA ARG A 196 -1.02 5.66 6.00
C ARG A 196 -1.21 4.58 4.95
N LEU A 197 -0.29 4.50 4.00
CA LEU A 197 -0.30 3.52 2.93
C LEU A 197 0.55 2.32 3.33
N GLN A 198 0.01 1.10 3.13
CA GLN A 198 0.70 -0.13 3.48
C GLN A 198 0.61 -1.16 2.35
N VAL A 199 1.66 -1.97 2.24
CA VAL A 199 1.69 -3.19 1.43
C VAL A 199 2.20 -4.30 2.32
N ASP A 200 1.49 -5.42 2.40
CA ASP A 200 1.86 -6.56 3.26
C ASP A 200 2.15 -6.12 4.71
N SER A 201 1.32 -5.24 5.28
CA SER A 201 1.48 -4.63 6.61
C SER A 201 2.75 -3.77 6.78
N THR A 202 3.47 -3.47 5.71
CA THR A 202 4.65 -2.60 5.73
C THR A 202 4.28 -1.20 5.26
N ASP A 203 4.65 -0.19 6.02
CA ASP A 203 4.44 1.21 5.63
C ASP A 203 5.24 1.53 4.36
N ILE A 204 4.57 2.14 3.39
CA ILE A 204 5.18 2.53 2.11
C ILE A 204 5.09 4.04 1.84
N GLY A 205 4.46 4.79 2.73
CA GLY A 205 4.36 6.24 2.63
C GLY A 205 3.05 6.81 3.15
N LEU A 206 2.82 8.08 2.82
CA LEU A 206 1.64 8.83 3.19
C LEU A 206 0.71 8.95 1.98
N GLY A 207 -0.59 8.85 2.24
CA GLY A 207 -1.64 9.22 1.30
C GLY A 207 -2.14 10.64 1.54
N GLU A 208 -3.45 10.81 1.54
CA GLU A 208 -4.07 12.12 1.73
C GLU A 208 -3.96 12.60 3.18
N ILE A 209 -3.83 13.92 3.33
CA ILE A 209 -3.92 14.64 4.61
C ILE A 209 -5.13 15.58 4.51
N PRO A 210 -6.34 15.17 4.92
CA PRO A 210 -7.53 16.00 4.80
C PRO A 210 -7.53 17.16 5.78
N VAL A 211 -6.92 17.00 6.95
CA VAL A 211 -6.87 18.06 7.95
C VAL A 211 -5.58 18.01 8.76
N ALA A 212 -5.02 19.18 9.00
CA ALA A 212 -3.90 19.38 9.91
C ALA A 212 -4.13 20.64 10.76
N TRP A 213 -3.52 20.67 11.93
CA TRP A 213 -3.44 21.80 12.83
C TRP A 213 -1.99 21.98 13.28
N PHE A 214 -1.54 23.20 13.27
CA PHE A 214 -0.20 23.58 13.72
C PHE A 214 -0.30 24.80 14.64
N SER A 215 0.27 24.69 15.85
CA SER A 215 0.41 25.83 16.77
C SER A 215 1.86 26.29 16.72
N HIS A 216 2.06 27.56 16.33
CA HIS A 216 3.38 28.17 16.22
C HIS A 216 3.37 29.58 16.81
N ALA A 217 4.28 29.86 17.72
CA ALA A 217 4.41 31.16 18.39
C ALA A 217 3.07 31.61 19.01
N GLY A 218 2.32 30.69 19.61
CA GLY A 218 1.02 30.94 20.26
C GLY A 218 -0.14 31.19 19.28
N LYS A 219 0.03 30.90 17.99
CA LYS A 219 -1.03 31.01 16.96
C LYS A 219 -1.41 29.61 16.47
N ASP A 220 -2.70 29.35 16.46
CA ASP A 220 -3.27 28.13 15.90
C ASP A 220 -3.56 28.36 14.40
N ILE A 221 -3.11 27.42 13.58
CA ILE A 221 -3.25 27.48 12.13
C ILE A 221 -3.86 26.13 11.69
N TYR A 222 -5.09 26.17 11.19
CA TYR A 222 -5.77 25.01 10.64
C TYR A 222 -5.51 24.90 9.15
N ALA A 223 -5.46 23.69 8.64
CA ALA A 223 -5.30 23.39 7.23
C ALA A 223 -6.31 22.32 6.83
N PHE A 224 -7.26 22.70 5.99
CA PHE A 224 -8.25 21.80 5.41
C PHE A 224 -7.94 21.58 3.92
N ARG A 225 -7.80 20.32 3.53
CA ARG A 225 -7.59 19.95 2.13
C ARG A 225 -8.88 20.11 1.35
N PHE A 226 -8.85 20.87 0.29
CA PHE A 226 -10.00 21.08 -0.60
C PHE A 226 -9.56 21.07 -2.05
N MET A 227 -10.43 20.57 -2.94
CA MET A 227 -10.21 20.59 -4.38
C MET A 227 -10.98 21.77 -4.98
N GLN A 228 -10.28 22.73 -5.56
CA GLN A 228 -10.85 23.86 -6.26
C GLN A 228 -10.30 23.88 -7.69
N ASP A 229 -11.19 23.98 -8.69
CA ASP A 229 -10.83 24.07 -10.11
C ASP A 229 -9.82 23.00 -10.57
N SER A 230 -10.04 21.74 -10.13
CA SER A 230 -9.17 20.59 -10.38
C SER A 230 -7.78 20.65 -9.73
N ALA A 231 -7.51 21.64 -8.88
CA ALA A 231 -6.30 21.76 -8.09
C ALA A 231 -6.58 21.49 -6.60
N VAL A 232 -5.72 20.71 -5.98
CA VAL A 232 -5.78 20.49 -4.52
C VAL A 232 -5.04 21.61 -3.82
N GLY A 233 -5.69 22.20 -2.82
CA GLY A 233 -5.12 23.24 -1.98
C GLY A 233 -5.45 23.01 -0.50
N TYR A 234 -4.78 23.79 0.36
CA TYR A 234 -5.09 23.85 1.78
C TYR A 234 -5.62 25.23 2.13
N PHE A 235 -6.66 25.26 2.96
CA PHE A 235 -7.41 26.44 3.33
C PHE A 235 -7.56 26.49 4.85
N ASP A 236 -7.61 27.70 5.39
CA ASP A 236 -7.90 27.90 6.82
C ASP A 236 -9.41 27.71 7.13
N GLU A 237 -9.78 27.88 8.40
CA GLU A 237 -11.17 27.78 8.88
C GLU A 237 -12.11 28.84 8.29
N LYS A 238 -11.58 29.86 7.61
CA LYS A 238 -12.35 30.91 6.91
C LYS A 238 -12.43 30.67 5.41
N GLY A 239 -11.87 29.53 4.93
CA GLY A 239 -11.79 29.22 3.51
C GLY A 239 -10.74 30.04 2.75
N GLN A 240 -9.80 30.69 3.45
CA GLN A 240 -8.71 31.41 2.81
C GLN A 240 -7.56 30.44 2.53
N SER A 241 -7.02 30.50 1.30
CA SER A 241 -5.89 29.65 0.92
C SER A 241 -4.68 29.92 1.81
N LEU A 242 -4.06 28.85 2.32
CA LEU A 242 -2.79 28.94 3.04
C LEU A 242 -1.63 29.33 2.12
N ARG A 243 -1.74 29.11 0.82
CA ARG A 243 -0.82 29.64 -0.18
C ARG A 243 -1.12 31.13 -0.38
N ARG A 244 -0.45 31.97 0.37
CA ARG A 244 -0.55 33.43 0.15
C ARG A 244 0.15 33.78 -1.14
N SER A 245 -0.60 34.42 -2.05
CA SER A 245 0.03 35.00 -3.24
C SER A 245 1.07 36.03 -2.80
N PHE A 246 2.31 35.89 -3.21
CA PHE A 246 3.42 36.85 -3.01
C PHE A 246 3.12 38.23 -3.56
N LEU A 247 1.99 38.43 -4.26
CA LEU A 247 1.60 39.62 -4.98
C LEU A 247 0.95 40.72 -4.16
N LYS A 248 0.93 40.64 -2.82
CA LYS A 248 0.38 41.69 -1.96
C LYS A 248 1.28 42.18 -0.84
N ALA A 249 2.60 42.12 -0.98
CA ALA A 249 3.43 43.08 -0.30
C ALA A 249 3.49 44.33 -1.22
N PRO A 250 2.75 45.40 -0.96
CA PRO A 250 3.03 46.64 -1.65
C PRO A 250 4.44 46.99 -1.21
N LEU A 251 5.40 46.91 -2.13
CA LEU A 251 6.70 47.53 -1.94
C LEU A 251 6.42 49.03 -1.77
N LYS A 252 6.24 49.47 -0.53
CA LYS A 252 6.10 50.88 -0.19
C LYS A 252 7.32 51.72 -0.59
N PHE A 253 8.35 51.07 -1.12
CA PHE A 253 9.60 51.65 -1.54
C PHE A 253 9.99 51.15 -2.93
N SER A 254 9.47 51.74 -3.97
CA SER A 254 9.93 51.59 -5.35
C SER A 254 10.93 52.67 -5.76
N ARG A 255 11.93 52.96 -4.93
CA ARG A 255 13.06 53.75 -5.40
C ARG A 255 14.03 52.86 -6.10
N ILE A 256 13.96 52.74 -7.42
CA ILE A 256 14.98 52.11 -8.24
C ILE A 256 16.24 52.97 -8.10
N SER A 257 17.17 52.57 -7.26
CA SER A 257 18.46 53.26 -7.04
C SER A 257 19.43 53.16 -8.24
N SER A 258 19.22 52.19 -9.13
CA SER A 258 19.94 52.07 -10.40
C SER A 258 19.21 51.14 -11.38
N LYS A 259 19.24 51.51 -12.67
CA LYS A 259 18.74 50.64 -13.76
C LYS A 259 19.73 49.52 -14.06
N PHE A 260 19.25 48.43 -14.68
CA PHE A 260 20.12 47.37 -15.16
C PHE A 260 21.16 47.92 -16.16
N SER A 261 22.44 47.53 -16.01
CA SER A 261 23.52 47.90 -16.89
C SER A 261 24.43 46.72 -17.12
N HIS A 262 24.78 46.42 -18.36
CA HIS A 262 25.73 45.38 -18.75
C HIS A 262 27.20 45.72 -18.40
N SER A 263 27.48 46.97 -18.07
CA SER A 263 28.86 47.48 -17.81
C SER A 263 29.14 47.81 -16.34
N ARG A 264 28.34 47.31 -15.42
CA ARG A 264 28.51 47.60 -13.99
C ARG A 264 29.69 46.83 -13.42
N LEU A 265 30.77 47.52 -13.08
CA LEU A 265 31.86 46.95 -12.29
C LEU A 265 31.38 46.70 -10.85
N HIS A 266 31.56 45.49 -10.33
CA HIS A 266 31.36 45.20 -8.91
C HIS A 266 32.44 45.96 -8.13
N PRO A 267 32.07 46.76 -7.12
CA PRO A 267 33.05 47.26 -6.18
C PRO A 267 33.60 46.01 -5.41
N VAL A 268 34.93 45.89 -5.40
CA VAL A 268 35.68 44.88 -4.62
C VAL A 268 35.59 45.23 -3.14
#